data_e35255270a8deb96551a95b58f28543a
#
_entry.id   e35255270a8deb96551a95b58f28543a
#
_cell.length_a   1.000
_cell.length_b   1.000
_cell.length_c   1.000
_cell.angle_alpha   90.00
_cell.angle_beta   90.00
_cell.angle_gamma   90.00
#
_symmetry.space_group_name_H-M   'P 1'
#
loop_
_entity.id
_entity.type
_entity.pdbx_description
1 polymer ?
#
loop_
_entity_poly.entity_id
_entity_poly.type
_entity_poly.pdbx_seq_one_letter_code
_entity_poly.pdbx_strand_id
1 'polypeptide(L)'
;MRVIKFPEYYEHVGNTPIVFLAGCCVYNKWREEIIEQLKPYGIIVVDPYNTDITSVYQQIKWEHYYLNKFINKNFIFSVYFDKYSTQPISMYELGKATALCKRTYVKVETDAQQIAVVQNYGFDMVISLHEECPLKQDIICQCDLEHVDVKVRTIQEHTNEIIRCYKDIKHRSI
;
A
#
# COMPACT_ATOMS: atom_id res chain seq x y z
N MET A 1 17.67 -6.14 -1.73
CA MET A 1 16.42 -5.80 -0.99
C MET A 1 16.78 -5.52 0.46
N ARG A 2 16.09 -4.57 1.11
CA ARG A 2 16.19 -4.31 2.56
C ARG A 2 14.79 -4.40 3.14
N VAL A 3 14.64 -5.08 4.27
CA VAL A 3 13.40 -5.13 5.05
C VAL A 3 13.62 -4.32 6.32
N ILE A 4 12.74 -3.36 6.55
CA ILE A 4 12.78 -2.45 7.69
C ILE A 4 11.63 -2.84 8.60
N LYS A 5 11.93 -3.15 9.85
CA LYS A 5 10.95 -3.48 10.89
C LYS A 5 11.05 -2.52 12.07
N PHE A 6 9.95 -2.35 12.79
CA PHE A 6 9.99 -1.62 14.07
C PHE A 6 11.05 -2.24 15.02
N PRO A 7 11.86 -1.47 15.73
CA PRO A 7 11.86 0.01 15.80
C PRO A 7 12.85 0.72 14.86
N GLU A 8 13.31 0.06 13.79
CA GLU A 8 14.30 0.64 12.88
C GLU A 8 13.75 1.84 12.12
N TYR A 9 14.45 2.97 12.15
CA TYR A 9 14.19 4.12 11.30
C TYR A 9 15.18 4.18 10.16
N TYR A 10 14.67 4.35 8.96
CA TYR A 10 15.47 4.44 7.74
C TYR A 10 15.28 5.81 7.07
N GLU A 11 16.38 6.50 6.87
CA GLU A 11 16.38 7.69 6.05
C GLU A 11 16.62 7.32 4.60
N HIS A 12 15.56 7.46 3.79
CA HIS A 12 15.63 7.15 2.39
C HIS A 12 16.48 8.17 1.63
N VAL A 13 17.53 7.69 1.00
CA VAL A 13 18.38 8.47 0.11
C VAL A 13 18.30 7.88 -1.29
N GLY A 14 17.85 8.67 -2.26
CA GLY A 14 17.80 8.27 -3.67
C GLY A 14 16.41 7.85 -4.18
N ASN A 15 16.40 7.14 -5.31
CA ASN A 15 15.19 6.79 -6.07
C ASN A 15 14.74 5.33 -5.90
N THR A 16 15.25 4.61 -4.90
CA THR A 16 14.85 3.22 -4.67
C THR A 16 13.39 3.17 -4.23
N PRO A 17 12.51 2.42 -4.90
CA PRO A 17 11.13 2.29 -4.48
C PRO A 17 10.99 1.66 -3.11
N ILE A 18 10.03 2.17 -2.33
CA ILE A 18 9.67 1.68 -1.01
C ILE A 18 8.26 1.14 -1.05
N VAL A 19 8.03 -0.06 -0.51
CA VAL A 19 6.70 -0.60 -0.27
C VAL A 19 6.42 -0.69 1.22
N PHE A 20 5.28 -0.15 1.64
CA PHE A 20 4.74 -0.32 2.99
C PHE A 20 3.68 -1.42 2.99
N LEU A 21 3.87 -2.46 3.80
CA LEU A 21 2.97 -3.61 3.88
C LEU A 21 1.95 -3.43 5.01
N ALA A 22 0.79 -2.87 4.71
CA ALA A 22 -0.35 -2.84 5.61
C ALA A 22 -1.15 -4.14 5.56
N GLY A 23 -1.83 -4.50 6.64
CA GLY A 23 -2.67 -5.70 6.69
C GLY A 23 -2.63 -6.40 8.04
N CYS A 24 -3.26 -7.57 8.13
CA CYS A 24 -3.36 -8.36 9.36
C CYS A 24 -1.99 -8.70 9.96
N CYS A 25 -1.89 -8.49 11.27
CA CYS A 25 -0.70 -8.87 12.04
C CYS A 25 -0.87 -10.18 12.82
N VAL A 26 -2.07 -10.76 12.86
CA VAL A 26 -2.34 -12.03 13.57
C VAL A 26 -1.78 -13.21 12.78
N TYR A 27 -1.89 -13.17 11.46
CA TYR A 27 -1.37 -14.17 10.54
C TYR A 27 -0.40 -13.49 9.56
N ASN A 28 0.89 -13.61 9.83
CA ASN A 28 1.93 -12.91 9.09
C ASN A 28 2.48 -13.66 7.86
N LYS A 29 2.08 -14.90 7.64
CA LYS A 29 2.60 -15.73 6.54
C LYS A 29 2.51 -15.05 5.18
N TRP A 30 1.43 -14.33 4.92
CA TRP A 30 1.27 -13.57 3.69
C TRP A 30 2.36 -12.51 3.48
N ARG A 31 2.85 -11.88 4.57
CA ARG A 31 3.94 -10.91 4.52
C ARG A 31 5.27 -11.60 4.17
N GLU A 32 5.53 -12.73 4.79
CA GLU A 32 6.73 -13.53 4.52
C GLU A 32 6.78 -13.96 3.05
N GLU A 33 5.65 -14.44 2.51
CA GLU A 33 5.52 -14.83 1.11
C GLU A 33 5.77 -13.64 0.15
N ILE A 34 5.21 -12.46 0.44
CA ILE A 34 5.45 -11.25 -0.36
C ILE A 34 6.92 -10.84 -0.28
N ILE A 35 7.49 -10.78 0.92
CA ILE A 35 8.89 -10.39 1.13
C ILE A 35 9.83 -11.31 0.37
N GLU A 36 9.59 -12.63 0.41
CA GLU A 36 10.40 -13.60 -0.31
C GLU A 36 10.36 -13.37 -1.84
N GLN A 37 9.17 -13.16 -2.37
CA GLN A 37 8.98 -12.90 -3.80
C GLN A 37 9.57 -11.55 -4.26
N LEU A 38 9.69 -10.56 -3.37
CA LEU A 38 10.25 -9.25 -3.69
C LEU A 38 11.78 -9.21 -3.63
N LYS A 39 12.45 -10.24 -3.09
CA LYS A 39 13.91 -10.28 -2.93
C LYS A 39 14.70 -9.95 -4.22
N PRO A 40 14.31 -10.44 -5.40
CA PRO A 40 15.06 -10.18 -6.64
C PRO A 40 15.02 -8.72 -7.11
N TYR A 41 14.10 -7.90 -6.61
CA TYR A 41 13.80 -6.60 -7.19
C TYR A 41 14.56 -5.42 -6.56
N GLY A 42 15.30 -5.63 -5.48
CA GLY A 42 16.05 -4.54 -4.82
C GLY A 42 15.17 -3.45 -4.18
N ILE A 43 13.88 -3.73 -4.00
CA ILE A 43 12.92 -2.83 -3.35
C ILE A 43 13.19 -2.75 -1.84
N ILE A 44 12.85 -1.63 -1.21
CA ILE A 44 12.85 -1.48 0.24
C ILE A 44 11.46 -1.81 0.77
N VAL A 45 11.39 -2.76 1.69
CA VAL A 45 10.12 -3.18 2.31
C VAL A 45 10.04 -2.62 3.72
N VAL A 46 8.97 -1.91 4.03
CA VAL A 46 8.60 -1.49 5.39
C VAL A 46 7.52 -2.44 5.89
N ASP A 47 7.87 -3.28 6.84
CA ASP A 47 7.00 -4.28 7.44
C ASP A 47 6.69 -3.92 8.90
N PRO A 48 5.46 -3.45 9.20
CA PRO A 48 5.07 -3.07 10.55
C PRO A 48 4.93 -4.26 11.51
N TYR A 49 4.94 -5.49 11.00
CA TYR A 49 4.79 -6.66 11.85
C TYR A 49 6.00 -6.85 12.77
N ASN A 50 5.71 -6.87 14.08
CA ASN A 50 6.68 -7.19 15.12
C ASN A 50 6.02 -7.99 16.24
N THR A 51 6.69 -9.03 16.72
CA THR A 51 6.25 -9.86 17.88
C THR A 51 6.62 -9.23 19.22
N ASP A 52 7.63 -8.37 19.26
CA ASP A 52 8.25 -7.83 20.46
C ASP A 52 7.81 -6.39 20.74
N ILE A 53 6.50 -6.14 20.64
CA ILE A 53 5.95 -4.81 20.86
C ILE A 53 5.97 -4.49 22.34
N THR A 54 6.92 -3.65 22.75
CA THR A 54 7.02 -3.13 24.12
C THR A 54 6.10 -1.92 24.35
N SER A 55 5.70 -1.22 23.28
CA SER A 55 4.83 -0.06 23.35
C SER A 55 4.03 0.11 22.06
N VAL A 56 2.70 -0.04 22.15
CA VAL A 56 1.76 0.21 21.04
C VAL A 56 1.88 1.64 20.52
N TYR A 57 2.07 2.62 21.39
CA TYR A 57 2.25 4.03 20.97
C TYR A 57 3.49 4.23 20.11
N GLN A 58 4.61 3.61 20.48
CA GLN A 58 5.85 3.74 19.71
C GLN A 58 5.74 3.08 18.35
N GLN A 59 5.06 1.96 18.26
CA GLN A 59 4.78 1.29 16.99
C GLN A 59 3.90 2.16 16.09
N ILE A 60 2.77 2.66 16.58
CA ILE A 60 1.89 3.55 15.82
C ILE A 60 2.64 4.79 15.36
N LYS A 61 3.48 5.38 16.22
CA LYS A 61 4.33 6.53 15.86
C LYS A 61 5.29 6.19 14.71
N TRP A 62 5.88 5.00 14.74
CA TRP A 62 6.77 4.50 13.70
C TRP A 62 6.02 4.27 12.38
N GLU A 63 4.85 3.64 12.39
CA GLU A 63 3.99 3.47 11.22
C GLU A 63 3.60 4.82 10.61
N HIS A 64 3.19 5.78 11.44
CA HIS A 64 2.89 7.15 11.00
C HIS A 64 4.10 7.87 10.39
N TYR A 65 5.31 7.62 10.89
CA TYR A 65 6.52 8.17 10.30
C TYR A 65 6.67 7.72 8.85
N TYR A 66 6.52 6.42 8.56
CA TYR A 66 6.64 5.90 7.20
C TYR A 66 5.49 6.35 6.31
N LEU A 67 4.25 6.31 6.81
CA LEU A 67 3.07 6.75 6.07
C LEU A 67 3.06 8.25 5.75
N ASN A 68 3.81 9.09 6.48
CA ASN A 68 3.88 10.53 6.22
C ASN A 68 5.13 10.94 5.45
N LYS A 69 6.27 10.32 5.74
CA LYS A 69 7.57 10.76 5.22
C LYS A 69 7.82 10.30 3.79
N PHE A 70 7.36 9.12 3.44
CA PHE A 70 7.67 8.50 2.15
C PHE A 70 6.57 8.60 1.11
N ILE A 71 5.52 9.37 1.37
CA ILE A 71 4.46 9.66 0.42
C ILE A 71 5.03 10.51 -0.70
N ASN A 72 5.57 9.86 -1.70
CA ASN A 72 6.11 10.45 -2.92
C ASN A 72 5.97 9.45 -4.08
N LYS A 73 6.36 9.88 -5.28
CA LYS A 73 6.27 9.07 -6.51
C LYS A 73 7.01 7.71 -6.49
N ASN A 74 7.87 7.47 -5.50
CA ASN A 74 8.63 6.22 -5.36
C ASN A 74 8.08 5.34 -4.23
N PHE A 75 6.92 5.67 -3.67
CA PHE A 75 6.28 4.93 -2.60
C PHE A 75 5.13 4.07 -3.14
N ILE A 76 5.00 2.87 -2.61
CA ILE A 76 3.90 1.94 -2.86
C ILE A 76 3.23 1.66 -1.52
N PHE A 77 1.98 2.10 -1.35
CA PHE A 77 1.15 1.66 -0.25
C PHE A 77 0.49 0.34 -0.63
N SER A 78 0.84 -0.73 0.03
CA SER A 78 0.31 -2.07 -0.21
C SER A 78 -0.51 -2.52 0.99
N VAL A 79 -1.76 -2.89 0.78
CA VAL A 79 -2.61 -3.47 1.83
C VAL A 79 -3.27 -4.75 1.34
N TYR A 80 -3.15 -5.80 2.17
CA TYR A 80 -3.79 -7.08 1.95
C TYR A 80 -4.76 -7.39 3.09
N PHE A 81 -6.05 -7.41 2.77
CA PHE A 81 -7.10 -7.79 3.70
C PHE A 81 -7.35 -9.29 3.61
N ASP A 82 -6.91 -10.01 4.61
CA ASP A 82 -7.05 -11.46 4.69
C ASP A 82 -8.45 -11.90 5.16
N LYS A 83 -8.63 -13.19 5.36
CA LYS A 83 -9.88 -13.80 5.83
C LYS A 83 -9.99 -13.94 7.34
N TYR A 84 -8.95 -13.62 8.08
CA TYR A 84 -8.86 -14.01 9.49
C TYR A 84 -9.28 -12.93 10.48
N SER A 85 -9.37 -11.67 10.05
CA SER A 85 -9.73 -10.57 10.94
C SER A 85 -10.37 -9.39 10.20
N THR A 86 -11.04 -8.50 10.93
CA THR A 86 -11.64 -7.26 10.40
C THR A 86 -10.63 -6.14 10.16
N GLN A 87 -9.42 -6.27 10.69
CA GLN A 87 -8.26 -5.39 10.43
C GLN A 87 -8.57 -3.87 10.55
N PRO A 88 -9.10 -3.39 11.68
CA PRO A 88 -9.52 -2.00 11.81
C PRO A 88 -8.36 -1.01 11.66
N ILE A 89 -7.14 -1.37 12.05
CA ILE A 89 -5.94 -0.55 11.86
C ILE A 89 -5.61 -0.40 10.37
N SER A 90 -5.68 -1.50 9.62
CA SER A 90 -5.43 -1.48 8.17
C SER A 90 -6.48 -0.64 7.43
N MET A 91 -7.74 -0.61 7.92
CA MET A 91 -8.78 0.29 7.40
C MET A 91 -8.45 1.75 7.66
N TYR A 92 -7.92 2.08 8.85
CA TYR A 92 -7.45 3.44 9.16
C TYR A 92 -6.27 3.86 8.27
N GLU A 93 -5.29 2.96 8.08
CA GLU A 93 -4.14 3.18 7.20
C GLU A 93 -4.56 3.38 5.75
N LEU A 94 -5.51 2.59 5.27
CA LEU A 94 -6.09 2.74 3.93
C LEU A 94 -6.78 4.10 3.77
N GLY A 95 -7.63 4.50 4.71
CA GLY A 95 -8.29 5.81 4.69
C GLY A 95 -7.29 6.96 4.69
N LYS A 96 -6.23 6.85 5.51
CA LYS A 96 -5.14 7.83 5.53
C LYS A 96 -4.38 7.87 4.21
N ALA A 97 -4.00 6.72 3.66
CA ALA A 97 -3.30 6.64 2.39
C ALA A 97 -4.15 7.22 1.25
N THR A 98 -5.44 6.93 1.21
CA THR A 98 -6.40 7.47 0.23
C THR A 98 -6.48 8.98 0.32
N ALA A 99 -6.57 9.56 1.52
CA ALA A 99 -6.62 11.01 1.74
C ALA A 99 -5.32 11.71 1.33
N LEU A 100 -4.18 11.06 1.49
CA LEU A 100 -2.86 11.60 1.16
C LEU A 100 -2.48 11.38 -0.32
N CYS A 101 -3.06 10.39 -0.98
CA CYS A 101 -2.91 10.18 -2.40
C CYS A 101 -3.69 11.28 -3.14
N LYS A 102 -3.02 12.38 -3.46
CA LYS A 102 -3.63 13.54 -4.13
C LYS A 102 -4.17 13.12 -5.49
N ARG A 103 -5.48 13.02 -5.59
CA ARG A 103 -6.19 12.80 -6.85
C ARG A 103 -6.72 14.13 -7.33
N THR A 104 -6.30 14.54 -8.49
CA THR A 104 -6.89 15.69 -9.17
C THR A 104 -7.78 15.16 -10.29
N TYR A 105 -9.08 15.42 -10.18
CA TYR A 105 -9.99 15.23 -11.29
C TYR A 105 -9.79 16.39 -12.25
N VAL A 106 -9.24 16.12 -13.41
CA VAL A 106 -9.19 17.11 -14.49
C VAL A 106 -10.42 16.87 -15.35
N LYS A 107 -11.35 17.83 -15.32
CA LYS A 107 -12.49 17.85 -16.22
C LYS A 107 -11.99 18.30 -17.58
N VAL A 108 -11.86 17.38 -18.52
CA VAL A 108 -11.55 17.72 -19.91
C VAL A 108 -12.88 17.86 -20.64
N GLU A 109 -13.22 19.09 -21.03
CA GLU A 109 -14.35 19.35 -21.91
C GLU A 109 -13.86 19.12 -23.36
N THR A 110 -14.36 18.04 -23.96
CA THR A 110 -14.26 17.84 -25.41
C THR A 110 -15.64 18.11 -26.01
N ASP A 111 -15.70 18.53 -27.27
CA ASP A 111 -16.94 18.91 -27.98
C ASP A 111 -18.03 17.83 -28.04
N ALA A 112 -17.77 16.63 -27.56
CA ALA A 112 -18.70 15.49 -27.59
C ALA A 112 -18.96 14.83 -26.24
N GLN A 113 -18.07 14.89 -25.24
CA GLN A 113 -18.26 14.24 -23.93
C GLN A 113 -17.38 14.88 -22.85
N GLN A 114 -17.93 15.03 -21.62
CA GLN A 114 -17.13 15.36 -20.45
C GLN A 114 -16.40 14.11 -19.97
N ILE A 115 -15.11 14.02 -20.17
CA ILE A 115 -14.28 12.92 -19.66
C ILE A 115 -13.58 13.40 -18.39
N ALA A 116 -13.92 12.78 -17.27
CA ALA A 116 -13.14 12.95 -16.03
C ALA A 116 -11.86 12.11 -16.11
N VAL A 117 -10.72 12.77 -16.25
CA VAL A 117 -9.41 12.11 -16.17
C VAL A 117 -8.93 12.17 -14.73
N VAL A 118 -8.81 11.01 -14.08
CA VAL A 118 -8.18 10.91 -12.76
C VAL A 118 -6.67 10.92 -12.94
N GLN A 119 -6.03 12.01 -12.57
CA GLN A 119 -4.57 12.07 -12.50
C GLN A 119 -4.12 11.76 -11.07
N ASN A 120 -3.37 10.69 -10.88
CA ASN A 120 -2.72 10.38 -9.61
C ASN A 120 -1.45 11.23 -9.48
N TYR A 121 -1.51 12.25 -8.62
CA TYR A 121 -0.33 12.99 -8.18
C TYR A 121 0.09 12.43 -6.81
N GLY A 122 0.87 11.37 -6.78
CA GLY A 122 1.28 10.81 -5.50
C GLY A 122 2.00 9.48 -5.66
N PHE A 123 1.70 8.58 -4.80
CA PHE A 123 2.27 7.25 -4.73
C PHE A 123 1.31 6.20 -5.30
N ASP A 124 1.86 5.04 -5.64
CA ASP A 124 1.05 3.92 -6.12
C ASP A 124 0.37 3.20 -4.94
N MET A 125 -0.85 2.72 -5.14
CA MET A 125 -1.61 1.96 -4.15
C MET A 125 -1.96 0.58 -4.69
N VAL A 126 -1.66 -0.47 -3.93
CA VAL A 126 -2.05 -1.85 -4.22
C VAL A 126 -2.96 -2.35 -3.12
N ILE A 127 -4.25 -2.42 -3.39
CA ILE A 127 -5.27 -2.83 -2.44
C ILE A 127 -5.86 -4.16 -2.88
N SER A 128 -5.74 -5.17 -2.04
CA SER A 128 -6.28 -6.49 -2.33
C SER A 128 -7.03 -7.09 -1.17
N LEU A 129 -8.04 -7.88 -1.52
CA LEU A 129 -8.89 -8.62 -0.60
C LEU A 129 -8.74 -10.11 -0.85
N HIS A 130 -8.68 -10.89 0.21
CA HIS A 130 -8.94 -12.32 0.11
C HIS A 130 -10.42 -12.56 -0.26
N GLU A 131 -10.71 -13.63 -1.01
CA GLU A 131 -12.09 -13.95 -1.42
C GLU A 131 -13.06 -14.05 -0.23
N GLU A 132 -12.60 -14.58 0.89
CA GLU A 132 -13.35 -14.76 2.14
C GLU A 132 -13.10 -13.62 3.16
N CYS A 133 -12.65 -12.43 2.72
CA CYS A 133 -12.46 -11.29 3.62
C CYS A 133 -13.78 -10.91 4.31
N PRO A 134 -13.83 -10.80 5.65
CA PRO A 134 -15.08 -10.53 6.39
C PRO A 134 -15.75 -9.20 6.02
N LEU A 135 -14.95 -8.17 5.69
CA LEU A 135 -15.43 -6.84 5.32
C LEU A 135 -15.34 -6.57 3.81
N LYS A 136 -15.31 -7.62 2.99
CA LYS A 136 -15.09 -7.51 1.55
C LYS A 136 -16.00 -6.47 0.88
N GLN A 137 -17.31 -6.55 1.14
CA GLN A 137 -18.28 -5.64 0.51
C GLN A 137 -18.12 -4.20 0.99
N ASP A 138 -17.89 -4.01 2.29
CA ASP A 138 -17.71 -2.67 2.86
C ASP A 138 -16.45 -1.98 2.30
N ILE A 139 -15.35 -2.73 2.19
CA ILE A 139 -14.09 -2.22 1.63
C ILE A 139 -14.27 -1.85 0.15
N ILE A 140 -14.94 -2.71 -0.64
CA ILE A 140 -15.22 -2.43 -2.06
C ILE A 140 -16.01 -1.14 -2.19
N CYS A 141 -17.12 -0.98 -1.44
CA CYS A 141 -17.94 0.22 -1.48
C CYS A 141 -17.17 1.48 -1.08
N GLN A 142 -16.35 1.42 -0.03
CA GLN A 142 -15.54 2.56 0.40
C GLN A 142 -14.48 2.94 -0.65
N CYS A 143 -13.81 1.95 -1.23
CA CYS A 143 -12.83 2.20 -2.28
C CYS A 143 -13.47 2.77 -3.55
N ASP A 144 -14.66 2.29 -3.93
CA ASP A 144 -15.40 2.79 -5.08
C ASP A 144 -15.79 4.26 -4.91
N LEU A 145 -16.30 4.64 -3.73
CA LEU A 145 -16.63 6.03 -3.40
C LEU A 145 -15.41 6.96 -3.44
N GLU A 146 -14.25 6.46 -3.08
CA GLU A 146 -12.99 7.19 -3.13
C GLU A 146 -12.27 7.04 -4.49
N HIS A 147 -12.87 6.35 -5.45
CA HIS A 147 -12.29 6.04 -6.77
C HIS A 147 -10.92 5.34 -6.68
N VAL A 148 -10.77 4.45 -5.72
CA VAL A 148 -9.58 3.63 -5.51
C VAL A 148 -9.80 2.23 -6.06
N ASP A 149 -8.86 1.75 -6.89
CA ASP A 149 -8.94 0.38 -7.41
C ASP A 149 -8.66 -0.64 -6.31
N VAL A 150 -9.61 -1.53 -6.09
CA VAL A 150 -9.50 -2.65 -5.17
C VAL A 150 -9.91 -3.93 -5.88
N LYS A 151 -9.17 -5.02 -5.64
CA LYS A 151 -9.46 -6.31 -6.30
C LYS A 151 -9.35 -7.47 -5.33
N VAL A 152 -10.15 -8.49 -5.58
CA VAL A 152 -9.96 -9.80 -4.97
C VAL A 152 -8.74 -10.44 -5.63
N ARG A 153 -7.76 -10.82 -4.84
CA ARG A 153 -6.48 -11.39 -5.32
C ARG A 153 -5.95 -12.44 -4.35
N THR A 154 -5.27 -13.41 -4.89
CA THR A 154 -4.33 -14.25 -4.14
C THR A 154 -3.10 -13.44 -3.72
N ILE A 155 -2.30 -13.96 -2.78
CA ILE A 155 -1.03 -13.34 -2.36
C ILE A 155 -0.09 -13.18 -3.56
N GLN A 156 -0.03 -14.18 -4.44
CA GLN A 156 0.79 -14.14 -5.65
C GLN A 156 0.37 -13.01 -6.61
N GLU A 157 -0.92 -12.86 -6.86
CA GLU A 157 -1.44 -11.79 -7.72
C GLU A 157 -1.23 -10.41 -7.11
N HIS A 158 -1.39 -10.29 -5.79
CA HIS A 158 -1.08 -9.07 -5.04
C HIS A 158 0.40 -8.69 -5.18
N THR A 159 1.30 -9.66 -5.00
CA THR A 159 2.75 -9.44 -5.16
C THR A 159 3.11 -9.05 -6.58
N ASN A 160 2.50 -9.69 -7.59
CA ASN A 160 2.70 -9.34 -8.99
C ASN A 160 2.32 -7.88 -9.28
N GLU A 161 1.27 -7.39 -8.63
CA GLU A 161 0.85 -5.98 -8.75
C GLU A 161 1.86 -5.02 -8.11
N ILE A 162 2.41 -5.35 -6.94
CA ILE A 162 3.51 -4.58 -6.32
C ILE A 162 4.72 -4.54 -7.27
N ILE A 163 5.07 -5.67 -7.89
CA ILE A 163 6.18 -5.76 -8.84
C ILE A 163 5.90 -4.91 -10.08
N ARG A 164 4.66 -4.86 -10.57
CA ARG A 164 4.25 -3.99 -11.68
C ARG A 164 4.47 -2.53 -11.32
N CYS A 165 3.94 -2.07 -10.19
CA CYS A 165 4.14 -0.70 -9.70
C CYS A 165 5.64 -0.37 -9.55
N TYR A 166 6.43 -1.29 -9.00
CA TYR A 166 7.88 -1.12 -8.90
C TYR A 166 8.54 -0.88 -10.27
N LYS A 167 8.19 -1.66 -11.28
CA LYS A 167 8.72 -1.52 -12.63
C LYS A 167 8.32 -0.17 -13.24
N ASP A 168 7.06 0.23 -13.07
CA ASP A 168 6.55 1.51 -13.55
C ASP A 168 7.28 2.70 -12.91
N ILE A 169 7.55 2.65 -11.60
CA ILE A 169 8.34 3.66 -10.89
C ILE A 169 9.76 3.73 -11.47
N LYS A 170 10.39 2.59 -11.70
CA LYS A 170 11.74 2.55 -12.28
C LYS A 170 11.79 3.18 -13.67
N HIS A 171 10.78 2.92 -14.50
CA HIS A 171 10.69 3.53 -15.84
C HIS A 171 10.44 5.04 -15.81
N ARG A 172 9.69 5.55 -14.82
CA ARG A 172 9.46 7.00 -14.63
C ARG A 172 10.70 7.75 -14.14
N SER A 173 11.70 7.04 -13.61
CA SER A 173 12.90 7.61 -12.96
C SER A 173 14.10 7.69 -13.92
N ILE A 174 13.97 7.25 -15.17
CA ILE A 174 14.93 7.34 -16.26
C ILE A 174 14.55 8.52 -17.17
#